data_9f8f2e52f0d98bddff6e176e82ec9f4e
#
_entry.id   9f8f2e52f0d98bddff6e176e82ec9f4e
#
_cell.length_a   1.000
_cell.length_b   1.000
_cell.length_c   1.000
_cell.angle_alpha   90.00
_cell.angle_beta   90.00
_cell.angle_gamma   90.00
#
_symmetry.space_group_name_H-M   'P 1'
#
loop_
_entity.id
_entity.type
_entity.pdbx_description
1 polymer ?
#
loop_
_entity_poly.entity_id
_entity_poly.type
_entity_poly.pdbx_seq_one_letter_code
_entity_poly.pdbx_strand_id
1 'polypeptide(L)'
;EANPWTVMSSYNYLNGVYTSESPELLTTILRDEWGFKGMVMTDWFGGTNTKAQMIAGNDMLQPGRPTQFTDLVELMESGEIDMDIIDRNIKRILELILQSPKFKGYDYSDKPDLAAHADVTRQSATEGMVLLKNDNALLPLKKTANVAVIGEMAKKPRYQGAGSSIVNAI
;
A
#
# COMPACT_ATOMS: atom_id res chain seq x y z
N GLU A 1 10.16 15.30 -3.39
CA GLU A 1 9.49 16.26 -2.47
C GLU A 1 8.73 15.53 -1.36
N ALA A 2 7.98 14.44 -1.64
CA ALA A 2 7.19 13.72 -0.64
C ALA A 2 8.01 12.91 0.36
N ASN A 3 9.17 12.41 -0.04
CA ASN A 3 10.07 11.58 0.75
C ASN A 3 9.35 10.49 1.58
N PRO A 4 8.65 9.56 0.94
CA PRO A 4 7.92 8.51 1.65
C PRO A 4 8.89 7.62 2.43
N TRP A 5 8.42 7.05 3.55
CA TRP A 5 9.24 6.14 4.35
C TRP A 5 9.27 4.73 3.78
N THR A 6 8.23 4.37 3.04
CA THR A 6 8.07 3.03 2.48
C THR A 6 7.58 3.09 1.05
N VAL A 7 7.97 2.08 0.26
CA VAL A 7 7.48 1.82 -1.08
C VAL A 7 7.07 0.36 -1.17
N MET A 8 6.01 0.05 -1.88
CA MET A 8 5.57 -1.31 -2.16
C MET A 8 5.87 -1.65 -3.61
N SER A 9 6.61 -2.74 -3.85
CA SER A 9 6.76 -3.29 -5.19
C SER A 9 5.48 -4.03 -5.59
N SER A 10 5.06 -3.87 -6.85
CA SER A 10 3.82 -4.47 -7.35
C SER A 10 3.98 -5.96 -7.67
N TYR A 11 2.86 -6.63 -7.94
CA TYR A 11 2.86 -8.07 -8.25
C TYR A 11 2.79 -8.38 -9.76
N ASN A 12 2.84 -7.38 -10.62
CA ASN A 12 2.83 -7.57 -12.07
C ASN A 12 4.23 -7.78 -12.65
N TYR A 13 4.27 -8.22 -13.90
CA TYR A 13 5.48 -8.24 -14.70
C TYR A 13 5.73 -6.90 -15.38
N LEU A 14 7.01 -6.57 -15.51
CA LEU A 14 7.50 -5.55 -16.43
C LEU A 14 8.59 -6.18 -17.28
N ASN A 15 8.40 -6.17 -18.60
CA ASN A 15 9.34 -6.78 -19.57
C ASN A 15 9.70 -8.25 -19.24
N GLY A 16 8.73 -9.02 -18.75
CA GLY A 16 8.90 -10.44 -18.43
C GLY A 16 9.52 -10.77 -17.08
N VAL A 17 9.83 -9.76 -16.26
CA VAL A 17 10.37 -9.91 -14.90
C VAL A 17 9.35 -9.36 -13.90
N TYR A 18 9.14 -10.05 -12.78
CA TYR A 18 8.34 -9.46 -11.70
C TYR A 18 8.98 -8.17 -11.20
N THR A 19 8.18 -7.14 -10.99
CA THR A 19 8.66 -5.85 -10.45
C THR A 19 9.37 -6.03 -9.11
N SER A 20 8.90 -6.97 -8.29
CA SER A 20 9.52 -7.33 -7.02
C SER A 20 10.85 -8.09 -7.16
N GLU A 21 11.17 -8.62 -8.34
CA GLU A 21 12.40 -9.37 -8.64
C GLU A 21 13.36 -8.58 -9.55
N SER A 22 13.08 -7.29 -9.79
CA SER A 22 13.85 -6.44 -10.69
C SER A 22 14.85 -5.53 -9.95
N PRO A 23 16.16 -5.84 -9.99
CA PRO A 23 17.19 -4.94 -9.46
C PRO A 23 17.22 -3.58 -10.18
N GLU A 24 16.88 -3.55 -11.47
CA GLU A 24 16.80 -2.31 -12.24
C GLU A 24 15.79 -1.34 -11.61
N LEU A 25 14.58 -1.83 -11.30
CA LEU A 25 13.54 -0.98 -10.71
C LEU A 25 13.84 -0.60 -9.26
N LEU A 26 14.16 -1.60 -8.42
CA LEU A 26 14.19 -1.42 -6.97
C LEU A 26 15.54 -0.93 -6.44
N THR A 27 16.63 -1.17 -7.17
CA THR A 27 17.96 -0.69 -6.80
C THR A 27 18.37 0.45 -7.71
N THR A 28 18.58 0.20 -9.01
CA THR A 28 19.14 1.22 -9.91
C THR A 28 18.25 2.47 -9.98
N ILE A 29 16.98 2.32 -10.36
CA ILE A 29 16.10 3.48 -10.55
C ILE A 29 15.69 4.07 -9.18
N LEU A 30 15.08 3.24 -8.33
CA LEU A 30 14.49 3.75 -7.09
C LEU A 30 15.54 4.28 -6.10
N ARG A 31 16.64 3.55 -5.91
CA ARG A 31 17.62 3.89 -4.87
C ARG A 31 18.79 4.71 -5.39
N ASP A 32 19.38 4.32 -6.53
CA ASP A 32 20.59 4.96 -7.01
C ASP A 32 20.26 6.27 -7.75
N GLU A 33 19.28 6.26 -8.66
CA GLU A 33 18.90 7.46 -9.41
C GLU A 33 17.99 8.40 -8.60
N TRP A 34 16.94 7.87 -7.96
CA TRP A 34 15.99 8.70 -7.21
C TRP A 34 16.41 8.96 -5.76
N GLY A 35 17.42 8.26 -5.26
CA GLY A 35 17.95 8.46 -3.92
C GLY A 35 17.06 7.98 -2.78
N PHE A 36 16.11 7.08 -3.04
CA PHE A 36 15.22 6.55 -2.02
C PHE A 36 15.97 5.79 -0.92
N LYS A 37 15.78 6.17 0.34
CA LYS A 37 16.48 5.59 1.49
C LYS A 37 15.58 4.71 2.37
N GLY A 38 14.28 4.72 2.15
CA GLY A 38 13.31 4.02 2.97
C GLY A 38 13.26 2.50 2.73
N MET A 39 12.28 1.86 3.34
CA MET A 39 12.03 0.42 3.23
C MET A 39 11.18 0.10 1.99
N VAL A 40 11.51 -0.99 1.30
CA VAL A 40 10.68 -1.57 0.25
C VAL A 40 10.07 -2.88 0.74
N MET A 41 8.76 -3.02 0.61
CA MET A 41 8.04 -4.28 0.82
C MET A 41 7.45 -4.79 -0.48
N THR A 42 7.25 -6.10 -0.61
CA THR A 42 6.49 -6.62 -1.75
C THR A 42 4.99 -6.38 -1.54
N ASP A 43 4.23 -6.28 -2.63
CA ASP A 43 2.81 -6.58 -2.57
C ASP A 43 2.61 -8.04 -2.15
N TRP A 44 1.39 -8.38 -1.63
CA TRP A 44 1.08 -9.72 -1.19
C TRP A 44 1.14 -10.70 -2.37
N PHE A 45 2.00 -11.72 -2.20
CA PHE A 45 2.27 -12.72 -3.23
C PHE A 45 2.95 -12.18 -4.50
N GLY A 46 3.51 -10.98 -4.45
CA GLY A 46 4.26 -10.38 -5.55
C GLY A 46 5.59 -11.09 -5.76
N GLY A 47 5.72 -11.81 -6.89
CA GLY A 47 6.91 -12.59 -7.22
C GLY A 47 6.92 -14.03 -6.67
N THR A 48 7.88 -14.82 -7.15
CA THR A 48 7.98 -16.26 -6.87
C THR A 48 9.36 -16.71 -6.39
N ASN A 49 10.39 -15.90 -6.59
CA ASN A 49 11.77 -16.23 -6.28
C ASN A 49 12.28 -15.41 -5.10
N THR A 50 12.34 -16.03 -3.92
CA THR A 50 12.76 -15.40 -2.66
C THR A 50 14.15 -14.76 -2.78
N LYS A 51 15.12 -15.45 -3.37
CA LYS A 51 16.48 -14.95 -3.59
C LYS A 51 16.49 -13.70 -4.48
N ALA A 52 15.80 -13.76 -5.62
CA ALA A 52 15.74 -12.66 -6.56
C ALA A 52 15.06 -11.42 -5.92
N GLN A 53 13.99 -11.61 -5.14
CA GLN A 53 13.31 -10.54 -4.42
C GLN A 53 14.22 -9.82 -3.42
N MET A 54 14.99 -10.58 -2.63
CA MET A 54 15.92 -10.01 -1.65
C MET A 54 17.07 -9.26 -2.33
N ILE A 55 17.66 -9.84 -3.37
CA ILE A 55 18.75 -9.22 -4.14
C ILE A 55 18.25 -7.95 -4.85
N ALA A 56 17.04 -7.98 -5.41
CA ALA A 56 16.45 -6.84 -6.11
C ALA A 56 16.29 -5.60 -5.23
N GLY A 57 16.18 -5.76 -3.92
CA GLY A 57 16.11 -4.63 -2.99
C GLY A 57 14.81 -4.51 -2.21
N ASN A 58 13.97 -5.57 -2.17
CA ASN A 58 12.93 -5.64 -1.15
C ASN A 58 13.56 -5.91 0.20
N ASP A 59 13.09 -5.22 1.21
CA ASP A 59 13.53 -5.37 2.58
C ASP A 59 12.59 -6.30 3.36
N MET A 60 11.32 -6.40 2.91
CA MET A 60 10.29 -7.24 3.52
C MET A 60 9.44 -7.93 2.46
N LEU A 61 9.30 -9.26 2.57
CA LEU A 61 8.48 -10.08 1.67
C LEU A 61 7.10 -10.35 2.31
N GLN A 62 6.04 -9.91 1.64
CA GLN A 62 4.67 -10.08 2.12
C GLN A 62 3.94 -11.22 1.39
N PRO A 63 3.10 -11.98 2.08
CA PRO A 63 2.74 -11.95 3.51
C PRO A 63 3.72 -12.69 4.43
N GLY A 64 4.89 -13.09 3.95
CA GLY A 64 5.84 -13.89 4.72
C GLY A 64 5.42 -15.36 4.79
N ARG A 65 5.31 -16.03 3.62
CA ARG A 65 4.94 -17.45 3.55
C ARG A 65 5.99 -18.31 4.26
N PRO A 66 5.57 -19.41 4.93
CA PRO A 66 6.52 -20.35 5.54
C PRO A 66 7.62 -20.83 4.59
N THR A 67 7.28 -21.07 3.31
CA THR A 67 8.24 -21.44 2.26
C THR A 67 9.29 -20.36 2.02
N GLN A 68 8.90 -19.07 2.01
CA GLN A 68 9.88 -17.98 1.86
C GLN A 68 10.86 -17.91 3.03
N PHE A 69 10.38 -18.20 4.25
CA PHE A 69 11.25 -18.28 5.41
C PHE A 69 12.24 -19.45 5.30
N THR A 70 11.76 -20.65 4.93
CA THR A 70 12.61 -21.82 4.71
C THR A 70 13.64 -21.58 3.63
N ASP A 71 13.20 -21.08 2.44
CA ASP A 71 14.10 -20.71 1.34
C ASP A 71 15.19 -19.75 1.80
N LEU A 72 14.83 -18.73 2.58
CA LEU A 72 15.78 -17.72 3.04
C LEU A 72 16.82 -18.31 4.00
N VAL A 73 16.41 -19.18 4.91
CA VAL A 73 17.32 -19.89 5.82
C VAL A 73 18.28 -20.77 5.02
N GLU A 74 17.78 -21.56 4.09
CA GLU A 74 18.60 -22.44 3.23
C GLU A 74 19.60 -21.62 2.39
N LEU A 75 19.18 -20.50 1.83
CA LEU A 75 20.04 -19.60 1.05
C LEU A 75 21.16 -18.98 1.90
N MET A 76 20.89 -18.67 3.17
CA MET A 76 21.91 -18.17 4.09
C MET A 76 22.88 -19.27 4.50
N GLU A 77 22.38 -20.46 4.85
CA GLU A 77 23.20 -21.60 5.28
C GLU A 77 24.09 -22.14 4.17
N SER A 78 23.59 -22.15 2.91
CA SER A 78 24.36 -22.57 1.75
C SER A 78 25.35 -21.50 1.23
N GLY A 79 25.25 -20.27 1.73
CA GLY A 79 26.05 -19.14 1.22
C GLY A 79 25.63 -18.65 -0.19
N GLU A 80 24.44 -19.06 -0.65
CA GLU A 80 23.92 -18.62 -1.94
C GLU A 80 23.39 -17.17 -1.93
N ILE A 81 23.13 -16.61 -0.77
CA ILE A 81 22.83 -15.19 -0.58
C ILE A 81 23.90 -14.55 0.30
N ASP A 82 24.38 -13.39 -0.11
CA ASP A 82 25.36 -12.64 0.68
C ASP A 82 24.67 -12.08 1.94
N MET A 83 25.29 -12.28 3.11
CA MET A 83 24.80 -11.78 4.38
C MET A 83 24.71 -10.25 4.40
N ASP A 84 25.55 -9.55 3.65
CA ASP A 84 25.48 -8.09 3.52
C ASP A 84 24.12 -7.63 2.95
N ILE A 85 23.47 -8.46 2.11
CA ILE A 85 22.13 -8.20 1.59
C ILE A 85 21.09 -8.27 2.72
N ILE A 86 21.21 -9.30 3.55
CA ILE A 86 20.31 -9.52 4.68
C ILE A 86 20.46 -8.40 5.70
N ASP A 87 21.69 -8.10 6.10
CA ASP A 87 22.00 -7.04 7.05
C ASP A 87 21.52 -5.67 6.56
N ARG A 88 21.74 -5.37 5.27
CA ARG A 88 21.24 -4.15 4.63
C ARG A 88 19.73 -4.04 4.74
N ASN A 89 19.01 -5.12 4.45
CA ASN A 89 17.55 -5.12 4.47
C ASN A 89 17.02 -5.00 5.91
N ILE A 90 17.59 -5.73 6.85
CA ILE A 90 17.27 -5.63 8.29
C ILE A 90 17.52 -4.20 8.79
N LYS A 91 18.66 -3.61 8.44
CA LYS A 91 18.99 -2.25 8.84
C LYS A 91 17.91 -1.25 8.44
N ARG A 92 17.40 -1.32 7.20
CA ARG A 92 16.33 -0.44 6.72
C ARG A 92 15.03 -0.61 7.48
N ILE A 93 14.68 -1.86 7.82
CA ILE A 93 13.50 -2.15 8.66
C ILE A 93 13.69 -1.54 10.05
N LEU A 94 14.85 -1.72 10.68
CA LEU A 94 15.14 -1.17 11.99
C LEU A 94 15.14 0.37 11.98
N GLU A 95 15.72 1.00 10.97
CA GLU A 95 15.68 2.45 10.80
C GLU A 95 14.25 2.99 10.72
N LEU A 96 13.35 2.29 10.02
CA LEU A 96 11.93 2.63 9.98
C LEU A 96 11.28 2.50 11.36
N ILE A 97 11.53 1.39 12.06
CA ILE A 97 10.98 1.14 13.40
C ILE A 97 11.41 2.24 14.37
N LEU A 98 12.69 2.61 14.37
CA LEU A 98 13.24 3.67 15.24
C LEU A 98 12.62 5.05 14.98
N GLN A 99 12.17 5.30 13.75
CA GLN A 99 11.48 6.53 13.37
C GLN A 99 9.98 6.52 13.69
N SER A 100 9.42 5.33 13.92
CA SER A 100 7.98 5.18 14.09
C SER A 100 7.45 5.95 15.32
N PRO A 101 6.23 6.50 15.26
CA PRO A 101 5.60 7.12 16.42
C PRO A 101 5.48 6.15 17.60
N LYS A 102 5.24 4.87 17.34
CA LYS A 102 5.17 3.84 18.39
C LYS A 102 6.47 3.72 19.17
N PHE A 103 7.61 3.67 18.47
CA PHE A 103 8.93 3.60 19.11
C PHE A 103 9.22 4.85 19.93
N LYS A 104 8.74 6.03 19.46
CA LYS A 104 8.89 7.32 20.15
C LYS A 104 7.90 7.53 21.30
N GLY A 105 7.16 6.50 21.68
CA GLY A 105 6.25 6.55 22.82
C GLY A 105 4.91 7.24 22.55
N TYR A 106 4.50 7.32 21.25
CA TYR A 106 3.17 7.84 20.91
C TYR A 106 2.07 6.99 21.55
N ASP A 107 1.17 7.64 22.26
CA ASP A 107 0.02 6.98 22.91
C ASP A 107 -1.13 6.85 21.90
N TYR A 108 -1.48 5.61 21.58
CA TYR A 108 -2.54 5.29 20.65
C TYR A 108 -3.86 5.10 21.39
N SER A 109 -4.94 5.65 20.85
CA SER A 109 -6.29 5.37 21.29
C SER A 109 -6.94 4.29 20.42
N ASP A 110 -7.57 3.32 21.04
CA ASP A 110 -8.47 2.35 20.42
C ASP A 110 -9.94 2.79 20.43
N LYS A 111 -10.20 4.03 20.85
CA LYS A 111 -11.52 4.66 20.95
C LYS A 111 -11.62 5.86 20.02
N PRO A 112 -11.69 5.63 18.68
CA PRO A 112 -11.81 6.74 17.74
C PRO A 112 -13.17 7.43 17.87
N ASP A 113 -13.20 8.74 17.63
CA ASP A 113 -14.45 9.49 17.49
C ASP A 113 -15.03 9.25 16.09
N LEU A 114 -15.86 8.21 15.98
CA LEU A 114 -16.45 7.80 14.69
C LEU A 114 -17.39 8.86 14.12
N ALA A 115 -18.05 9.66 14.95
CA ALA A 115 -18.92 10.73 14.48
C ALA A 115 -18.11 11.85 13.80
N ALA A 116 -17.04 12.30 14.44
CA ALA A 116 -16.14 13.28 13.86
C ALA A 116 -15.47 12.75 12.57
N HIS A 117 -15.09 11.46 12.55
CA HIS A 117 -14.52 10.83 11.34
C HIS A 117 -15.55 10.76 10.19
N ALA A 118 -16.82 10.50 10.49
CA ALA A 118 -17.88 10.51 9.46
C ALA A 118 -18.06 11.90 8.83
N ASP A 119 -17.95 12.97 9.61
CA ASP A 119 -18.01 14.33 9.10
C ASP A 119 -16.83 14.65 8.19
N VAL A 120 -15.61 14.27 8.58
CA VAL A 120 -14.41 14.41 7.72
C VAL A 120 -14.56 13.62 6.43
N THR A 121 -15.05 12.38 6.50
CA THR A 121 -15.30 11.55 5.32
C THR A 121 -16.30 12.17 4.36
N ARG A 122 -17.39 12.72 4.90
CA ARG A 122 -18.40 13.44 4.12
C ARG A 122 -17.82 14.68 3.43
N GLN A 123 -17.06 15.47 4.16
CA GLN A 123 -16.40 16.66 3.61
C GLN A 123 -15.44 16.27 2.49
N SER A 124 -14.57 15.30 2.71
CA SER A 124 -13.61 14.81 1.71
C SER A 124 -14.31 14.31 0.45
N ALA A 125 -15.39 13.54 0.60
CA ALA A 125 -16.18 13.05 -0.52
C ALA A 125 -16.80 14.22 -1.32
N THR A 126 -17.32 15.23 -0.63
CA THR A 126 -17.92 16.41 -1.27
C THR A 126 -16.88 17.23 -2.04
N GLU A 127 -15.72 17.45 -1.45
CA GLU A 127 -14.62 18.20 -2.07
C GLU A 127 -13.98 17.43 -3.24
N GLY A 128 -14.03 16.10 -3.23
CA GLY A 128 -13.55 15.23 -4.31
C GLY A 128 -14.48 15.15 -5.51
N MET A 129 -15.73 15.63 -5.42
CA MET A 129 -16.68 15.59 -6.53
C MET A 129 -16.50 16.80 -7.45
N VAL A 130 -16.38 16.53 -8.75
CA VAL A 130 -16.30 17.57 -9.79
C VAL A 130 -17.59 17.58 -10.62
N LEU A 131 -18.31 18.69 -10.61
CA LEU A 131 -19.50 18.88 -11.42
C LEU A 131 -19.10 19.28 -12.85
N LEU A 132 -19.09 18.33 -13.77
CA LEU A 132 -18.65 18.54 -15.13
C LEU A 132 -19.67 19.32 -15.99
N LYS A 133 -20.95 19.19 -15.68
CA LYS A 133 -22.03 19.79 -16.44
C LYS A 133 -23.27 20.00 -15.57
N ASN A 134 -23.91 21.17 -15.67
CA ASN A 134 -25.15 21.48 -14.95
C ASN A 134 -26.02 22.43 -15.80
N ASP A 135 -26.53 21.90 -16.91
CA ASP A 135 -27.38 22.68 -17.81
C ASP A 135 -28.68 23.06 -17.12
N ASN A 136 -29.15 24.29 -17.38
CA ASN A 136 -30.35 24.84 -16.80
C ASN A 136 -30.41 24.87 -15.28
N ALA A 137 -29.24 24.83 -14.60
CA ALA A 137 -29.14 24.83 -13.14
C ALA A 137 -30.01 23.73 -12.50
N LEU A 138 -29.98 22.51 -13.05
CA LEU A 138 -30.70 21.35 -12.53
C LEU A 138 -30.28 20.99 -11.10
N LEU A 139 -29.00 21.15 -10.79
CA LEU A 139 -28.45 20.94 -9.45
C LEU A 139 -28.18 22.29 -8.76
N PRO A 140 -28.39 22.39 -7.43
CA PRO A 140 -28.90 21.36 -6.53
C PRO A 140 -30.39 21.07 -6.74
N LEU A 141 -30.79 19.82 -6.58
CA LEU A 141 -32.19 19.45 -6.69
C LEU A 141 -33.04 20.15 -5.61
N LYS A 142 -34.26 20.57 -5.99
CA LYS A 142 -35.20 21.09 -5.00
C LYS A 142 -35.57 19.99 -4.01
N LYS A 143 -35.71 20.32 -2.71
CA LYS A 143 -36.11 19.36 -1.67
C LYS A 143 -37.46 18.67 -1.93
N THR A 144 -38.30 19.30 -2.73
CA THR A 144 -39.62 18.79 -3.14
C THR A 144 -39.63 18.07 -4.49
N ALA A 145 -38.44 17.83 -5.08
CA ALA A 145 -38.36 17.16 -6.37
C ALA A 145 -38.71 15.67 -6.23
N ASN A 146 -39.50 15.16 -7.17
CA ASN A 146 -39.70 13.74 -7.32
C ASN A 146 -38.51 13.16 -8.12
N VAL A 147 -37.79 12.25 -7.50
CA VAL A 147 -36.59 11.66 -8.10
C VAL A 147 -36.81 10.15 -8.32
N ALA A 148 -36.63 9.68 -9.55
CA ALA A 148 -36.58 8.26 -9.87
C ALA A 148 -35.12 7.78 -9.74
N VAL A 149 -34.88 6.81 -8.87
CA VAL A 149 -33.57 6.17 -8.70
C VAL A 149 -33.63 4.79 -9.37
N ILE A 150 -32.84 4.60 -10.42
CA ILE A 150 -32.94 3.44 -11.33
C ILE A 150 -31.62 2.67 -11.32
N GLY A 151 -31.73 1.35 -11.32
CA GLY A 151 -30.61 0.44 -11.38
C GLY A 151 -30.35 -0.31 -10.07
N GLU A 152 -29.57 -1.38 -10.15
CA GLU A 152 -29.31 -2.25 -8.98
C GLU A 152 -28.58 -1.49 -7.88
N MET A 153 -27.62 -0.63 -8.22
CA MET A 153 -26.87 0.18 -7.26
C MET A 153 -27.74 1.20 -6.52
N ALA A 154 -28.93 1.52 -7.03
CA ALA A 154 -29.93 2.32 -6.34
C ALA A 154 -30.51 1.58 -5.11
N LYS A 155 -30.59 0.26 -5.17
CA LYS A 155 -31.10 -0.59 -4.09
C LYS A 155 -30.00 -1.10 -3.17
N LYS A 156 -28.83 -1.41 -3.76
CA LYS A 156 -27.67 -1.95 -3.06
C LYS A 156 -26.44 -1.15 -3.44
N PRO A 157 -26.25 0.04 -2.86
CA PRO A 157 -25.09 0.87 -3.19
C PRO A 157 -23.79 0.14 -2.85
N ARG A 158 -22.84 0.18 -3.78
CA ARG A 158 -21.51 -0.34 -3.56
C ARG A 158 -20.64 0.76 -2.95
N TYR A 159 -20.47 0.73 -1.65
CA TYR A 159 -19.76 1.77 -0.90
C TYR A 159 -18.34 1.35 -0.46
N GLN A 160 -17.93 0.14 -0.76
CA GLN A 160 -16.58 -0.36 -0.48
C GLN A 160 -16.11 -1.35 -1.53
N GLY A 161 -14.81 -1.60 -1.58
CA GLY A 161 -14.20 -2.58 -2.47
C GLY A 161 -14.24 -4.01 -1.94
N ALA A 162 -13.30 -4.82 -2.42
CA ALA A 162 -13.10 -6.20 -2.02
C ALA A 162 -11.62 -6.42 -1.62
N GLY A 163 -11.30 -7.58 -1.06
CA GLY A 163 -9.95 -7.89 -0.59
C GLY A 163 -9.53 -6.95 0.55
N SER A 164 -8.37 -6.34 0.45
CA SER A 164 -7.83 -5.41 1.46
C SER A 164 -8.66 -4.13 1.65
N SER A 165 -9.59 -3.85 0.73
CA SER A 165 -10.51 -2.71 0.83
C SER A 165 -11.89 -3.07 1.38
N ILE A 166 -12.07 -4.28 1.90
CA ILE A 166 -13.28 -4.65 2.64
C ILE A 166 -13.22 -3.99 4.01
N VAL A 167 -14.20 -3.14 4.30
CA VAL A 167 -14.35 -2.45 5.57
C VAL A 167 -15.67 -2.88 6.20
N ASN A 168 -15.67 -3.16 7.49
CA ASN A 168 -16.91 -3.39 8.22
C ASN A 168 -17.61 -2.05 8.44
N ALA A 169 -18.76 -1.88 7.80
CA ALA A 169 -19.60 -0.72 8.04
C ALA A 169 -20.20 -0.83 9.47
N ILE A 170 -20.23 0.28 10.16
CA ILE A 170 -20.80 0.42 11.50
C ILE A 170 -22.23 0.94 11.35
#